data_4b7265b5ff05f966c74f03453e503285
#
_entry.id   4b7265b5ff05f966c74f03453e503285
#
_cell.length_a   1.000
_cell.length_b   1.000
_cell.length_c   1.000
_cell.angle_alpha   90.00
_cell.angle_beta   90.00
_cell.angle_gamma   90.00
#
_symmetry.space_group_name_H-M   'P 1'
#
loop_
_entity.id
_entity.type
_entity.pdbx_description
1 polymer ?
#
loop_
_entity_poly.entity_id
_entity_poly.type
_entity_poly.pdbx_seq_one_letter_code
_entity_poly.pdbx_strand_id
1 'polypeptide(L)'
;MAYAAHHALLPSGWQEGVRFETENGVFSKIEIAPARQGDEQLSVVLPGVPNLHSHAFQRLFAGLTERRTHSHDTFWTWREAMFAAALQVTPEAQYTTAKLLYATMLEQGYTSVGEFHYLHAQPQSDALEMCEALVRAAQETGIALTLLPVLYRQGGFNHAPLKEGQHSFALERDAYANLVLELSRRYAHDTRVRLGLAPHSLRAVTPEDMKWLLELLHSLPDTTPVHIHVAEQEREVQECLEHLKARPVEWLMGNVPLDKRWCLIHATHLLSHEVKGIAKAGATVALCPTTEASLGDGFFPFTDYLQHEGRFGIGTDSQVCVSPWEELRLVETTARLQHRQRNLSATERVSSGERLLSKATATGHVLQHPHGLVVGASAD
;
A
#
# COMPACT_ATOMS: atom_id res chain seq x y z
N MET A 1 11.65 -28.00 -4.18
CA MET A 1 12.96 -27.58 -4.73
C MET A 1 13.88 -27.22 -3.59
N ALA A 2 15.22 -27.20 -3.79
CA ALA A 2 16.16 -26.79 -2.77
C ALA A 2 17.19 -25.80 -3.33
N TYR A 3 17.51 -24.81 -2.53
CA TYR A 3 18.40 -23.70 -2.87
C TYR A 3 19.44 -23.53 -1.77
N ALA A 4 20.63 -23.08 -2.13
CA ALA A 4 21.69 -22.73 -1.18
C ALA A 4 22.23 -21.34 -1.49
N ALA A 5 22.08 -20.41 -0.56
CA ALA A 5 22.54 -19.04 -0.68
C ALA A 5 23.87 -18.82 0.05
N HIS A 6 24.80 -18.10 -0.57
CA HIS A 6 26.00 -17.65 0.14
C HIS A 6 25.63 -16.69 1.27
N HIS A 7 24.72 -15.76 1.01
CA HIS A 7 24.20 -14.81 1.99
C HIS A 7 22.68 -14.73 1.91
N ALA A 8 22.02 -14.61 3.06
CA ALA A 8 20.58 -14.35 3.11
C ALA A 8 20.24 -13.37 4.24
N LEU A 9 19.29 -12.47 3.98
CA LEU A 9 18.76 -11.58 5.02
C LEU A 9 17.55 -12.24 5.67
N LEU A 10 17.78 -12.96 6.75
CA LEU A 10 16.72 -13.57 7.57
C LEU A 10 16.17 -12.56 8.58
N PRO A 11 15.04 -12.85 9.27
CA PRO A 11 14.55 -12.01 10.36
C PRO A 11 15.56 -11.77 11.50
N SER A 12 16.52 -12.68 11.65
CA SER A 12 17.63 -12.57 12.62
C SER A 12 18.80 -11.70 12.12
N GLY A 13 18.71 -11.12 10.93
CA GLY A 13 19.78 -10.39 10.24
C GLY A 13 20.48 -11.23 9.18
N TRP A 14 21.60 -10.70 8.64
CA TRP A 14 22.40 -11.39 7.65
C TRP A 14 22.99 -12.70 8.16
N GLN A 15 22.83 -13.74 7.33
CA GLN A 15 23.40 -15.08 7.59
C GLN A 15 24.18 -15.55 6.36
N GLU A 16 25.25 -16.32 6.62
CA GLU A 16 26.03 -16.98 5.59
C GLU A 16 25.68 -18.47 5.50
N GLY A 17 25.71 -19.04 4.29
CA GLY A 17 25.49 -20.46 4.08
C GLY A 17 24.07 -20.90 4.46
N VAL A 18 23.05 -20.24 3.89
CA VAL A 18 21.65 -20.56 4.19
C VAL A 18 21.07 -21.47 3.13
N ARG A 19 20.46 -22.55 3.55
CA ARG A 19 19.77 -23.51 2.69
C ARG A 19 18.26 -23.41 2.86
N PHE A 20 17.53 -23.39 1.74
CA PHE A 20 16.10 -23.32 1.66
C PHE A 20 15.54 -24.57 0.99
N GLU A 21 14.45 -25.12 1.52
CA GLU A 21 13.63 -26.12 0.86
C GLU A 21 12.24 -25.57 0.64
N THR A 22 11.66 -25.80 -0.54
CA THR A 22 10.32 -25.34 -0.89
C THR A 22 9.42 -26.48 -1.30
N GLU A 23 8.18 -26.47 -0.82
CA GLU A 23 7.13 -27.41 -1.17
C GLU A 23 5.84 -26.63 -1.45
N ASN A 24 5.19 -26.91 -2.58
CA ASN A 24 3.93 -26.25 -2.99
C ASN A 24 4.01 -24.70 -2.99
N GLY A 25 5.17 -24.12 -3.37
CA GLY A 25 5.37 -22.68 -3.44
C GLY A 25 5.58 -21.98 -2.09
N VAL A 26 5.83 -22.73 -1.01
CA VAL A 26 6.15 -22.15 0.30
C VAL A 26 7.49 -22.71 0.83
N PHE A 27 8.16 -21.95 1.68
CA PHE A 27 9.34 -22.44 2.38
C PHE A 27 8.95 -23.54 3.38
N SER A 28 9.35 -24.79 3.12
CA SER A 28 9.13 -25.91 4.03
C SER A 28 10.25 -26.02 5.07
N LYS A 29 11.46 -25.55 4.73
CA LYS A 29 12.62 -25.55 5.63
C LYS A 29 13.58 -24.40 5.30
N ILE A 30 14.15 -23.81 6.35
CA ILE A 30 15.23 -22.82 6.27
C ILE A 30 16.26 -23.20 7.34
N GLU A 31 17.52 -23.41 6.96
CA GLU A 31 18.59 -23.81 7.87
C GLU A 31 19.92 -23.17 7.49
N ILE A 32 20.75 -22.87 8.48
CA ILE A 32 22.16 -22.50 8.25
C ILE A 32 22.92 -23.80 8.08
N ALA A 33 23.24 -24.16 6.83
CA ALA A 33 23.84 -25.42 6.46
C ALA A 33 24.61 -25.30 5.14
N PRO A 34 25.65 -26.07 4.90
CA PRO A 34 26.35 -26.09 3.62
C PRO A 34 25.43 -26.58 2.50
N ALA A 35 25.73 -26.13 1.30
CA ALA A 35 25.03 -26.59 0.09
C ALA A 35 25.17 -28.11 -0.07
N ARG A 36 24.14 -28.77 -0.56
CA ARG A 36 24.10 -30.20 -0.90
C ARG A 36 24.15 -30.40 -2.41
N GLN A 37 24.54 -31.60 -2.81
CA GLN A 37 24.46 -31.92 -4.24
C GLN A 37 23.01 -31.83 -4.75
N GLY A 38 22.81 -31.05 -5.80
CA GLY A 38 21.49 -30.82 -6.40
C GLY A 38 20.79 -29.55 -5.92
N ASP A 39 21.34 -28.83 -4.93
CA ASP A 39 20.82 -27.51 -4.57
C ASP A 39 21.17 -26.46 -5.65
N GLU A 40 20.20 -25.62 -6.01
CA GLU A 40 20.44 -24.45 -6.85
C GLU A 40 21.24 -23.40 -6.06
N GLN A 41 22.36 -22.91 -6.65
CA GLN A 41 23.27 -22.00 -5.98
C GLN A 41 22.87 -20.54 -6.20
N LEU A 42 22.69 -19.81 -5.12
CA LEU A 42 22.33 -18.38 -5.13
C LEU A 42 23.42 -17.58 -4.42
N SER A 43 23.75 -16.40 -4.96
CA SER A 43 24.73 -15.52 -4.31
C SER A 43 24.14 -14.84 -3.08
N VAL A 44 23.00 -14.16 -3.26
CA VAL A 44 22.31 -13.41 -2.19
C VAL A 44 20.82 -13.64 -2.28
N VAL A 45 20.16 -13.86 -1.16
CA VAL A 45 18.69 -13.97 -1.07
C VAL A 45 18.18 -12.90 -0.11
N LEU A 46 17.23 -12.12 -0.60
CA LEU A 46 16.51 -11.08 0.15
C LEU A 46 15.03 -11.46 0.27
N PRO A 47 14.34 -11.05 1.33
CA PRO A 47 12.89 -11.18 1.39
C PRO A 47 12.23 -10.31 0.33
N GLY A 48 11.18 -10.82 -0.31
CA GLY A 48 10.33 -10.03 -1.17
C GLY A 48 9.69 -8.86 -0.42
N VAL A 49 9.49 -7.75 -1.08
CA VAL A 49 8.94 -6.53 -0.48
C VAL A 49 7.43 -6.45 -0.72
N PRO A 50 6.60 -6.20 0.30
CA PRO A 50 5.19 -5.89 0.08
C PRO A 50 5.04 -4.47 -0.45
N ASN A 51 4.30 -4.29 -1.55
CA ASN A 51 3.82 -3.01 -2.03
C ASN A 51 2.50 -2.69 -1.32
N LEU A 52 2.52 -1.84 -0.31
CA LEU A 52 1.35 -1.61 0.54
C LEU A 52 0.25 -0.77 -0.11
N HIS A 53 0.57 -0.06 -1.19
CA HIS A 53 -0.36 0.86 -1.83
C HIS A 53 -0.07 1.05 -3.31
N SER A 54 -1.09 0.84 -4.13
CA SER A 54 -1.02 0.91 -5.60
C SER A 54 -2.38 1.34 -6.17
N HIS A 55 -2.33 2.14 -7.22
CA HIS A 55 -3.43 2.44 -8.13
C HIS A 55 -3.01 2.03 -9.54
N ALA A 56 -3.24 0.79 -9.93
CA ALA A 56 -2.71 0.24 -11.17
C ALA A 56 -3.08 1.08 -12.41
N PHE A 57 -4.31 1.59 -12.48
CA PHE A 57 -4.76 2.42 -13.61
C PHE A 57 -3.95 3.71 -13.79
N GLN A 58 -3.36 4.25 -12.72
CA GLN A 58 -2.56 5.47 -12.80
C GLN A 58 -1.26 5.28 -13.59
N ARG A 59 -0.81 4.03 -13.79
CA ARG A 59 0.32 3.74 -14.69
C ARG A 59 0.07 4.22 -16.13
N LEU A 60 -1.19 4.31 -16.57
CA LEU A 60 -1.55 4.86 -17.87
C LEU A 60 -1.18 6.34 -18.03
N PHE A 61 -1.02 7.05 -16.92
CA PHE A 61 -0.75 8.49 -16.92
C PHE A 61 0.72 8.84 -16.65
N ALA A 62 1.55 7.83 -16.39
CA ALA A 62 2.97 8.04 -16.12
C ALA A 62 3.64 8.86 -17.26
N GLY A 63 4.24 9.98 -16.89
CA GLY A 63 4.86 10.93 -17.82
C GLY A 63 3.89 11.91 -18.52
N LEU A 64 2.59 11.69 -18.49
CA LEU A 64 1.62 12.63 -19.07
C LEU A 64 1.33 13.81 -18.14
N THR A 65 1.42 13.59 -16.85
CA THR A 65 1.18 14.59 -15.79
C THR A 65 2.44 15.36 -15.39
N GLU A 66 3.62 15.00 -15.91
CA GLU A 66 4.91 15.63 -15.63
C GLU A 66 5.16 16.88 -16.50
N ARG A 67 4.09 17.50 -16.98
CA ARG A 67 4.15 18.73 -17.77
C ARG A 67 3.42 19.83 -17.04
N ARG A 68 4.12 20.95 -16.85
CA ARG A 68 3.50 22.13 -16.26
C ARG A 68 2.44 22.71 -17.19
N THR A 69 1.18 22.64 -16.77
CA THR A 69 0.01 23.14 -17.51
C THR A 69 -0.47 24.50 -17.00
N HIS A 70 -0.11 24.86 -15.77
CA HIS A 70 -0.49 26.10 -15.10
C HIS A 70 0.73 26.78 -14.47
N SER A 71 0.62 28.06 -14.14
CA SER A 71 1.69 28.81 -13.45
C SER A 71 2.04 28.21 -12.07
N HIS A 72 1.07 27.57 -11.44
CA HIS A 72 1.20 26.88 -10.16
C HIS A 72 0.57 25.50 -10.27
N ASP A 73 1.37 24.48 -10.61
CA ASP A 73 0.95 23.10 -10.53
C ASP A 73 1.04 22.60 -9.08
N THR A 74 0.02 21.84 -8.68
CA THR A 74 -0.14 21.30 -7.34
C THR A 74 -0.80 19.92 -7.42
N PHE A 75 -0.85 19.18 -6.32
CA PHE A 75 -1.69 18.00 -6.17
C PHE A 75 -3.12 18.18 -6.75
N TRP A 76 -3.72 19.34 -6.58
CA TRP A 76 -5.10 19.60 -7.01
C TRP A 76 -5.25 19.70 -8.52
N THR A 77 -4.29 20.28 -9.23
CA THR A 77 -4.25 20.33 -10.70
C THR A 77 -3.97 18.96 -11.31
N TRP A 78 -3.04 18.22 -10.71
CA TRP A 78 -2.75 16.82 -11.06
C TRP A 78 -3.99 15.95 -10.92
N ARG A 79 -4.72 16.07 -9.80
CA ARG A 79 -5.93 15.30 -9.53
C ARG A 79 -7.04 15.53 -10.57
N GLU A 80 -7.25 16.76 -11.02
CA GLU A 80 -8.23 17.05 -12.10
C GLU A 80 -7.83 16.38 -13.43
N ALA A 81 -6.54 16.37 -13.78
CA ALA A 81 -6.03 15.67 -14.97
C ALA A 81 -6.23 14.15 -14.85
N MET A 82 -5.95 13.58 -13.67
CA MET A 82 -6.16 12.16 -13.37
C MET A 82 -7.66 11.80 -13.49
N PHE A 83 -8.57 12.61 -12.97
CA PHE A 83 -10.00 12.39 -13.09
C PHE A 83 -10.47 12.32 -14.56
N ALA A 84 -10.00 13.26 -15.41
CA ALA A 84 -10.35 13.27 -16.82
C ALA A 84 -9.86 12.01 -17.57
N ALA A 85 -8.68 11.54 -17.23
CA ALA A 85 -8.10 10.35 -17.84
C ALA A 85 -8.76 9.05 -17.33
N ALA A 86 -9.14 8.99 -16.05
CA ALA A 86 -9.79 7.84 -15.42
C ALA A 86 -11.13 7.47 -16.09
N LEU A 87 -11.86 8.45 -16.62
CA LEU A 87 -13.14 8.24 -17.33
C LEU A 87 -13.03 7.37 -18.60
N GLN A 88 -11.82 7.15 -19.12
CA GLN A 88 -11.58 6.40 -20.36
C GLN A 88 -11.06 4.98 -20.13
N VAL A 89 -10.84 4.59 -18.88
CA VAL A 89 -10.25 3.29 -18.55
C VAL A 89 -11.32 2.19 -18.65
N THR A 90 -11.14 1.28 -19.60
CA THR A 90 -12.00 0.10 -19.76
C THR A 90 -11.47 -1.09 -18.93
N PRO A 91 -12.27 -2.15 -18.67
CA PRO A 91 -11.78 -3.35 -17.99
C PRO A 91 -10.58 -3.99 -18.70
N GLU A 92 -10.52 -3.99 -20.02
CA GLU A 92 -9.39 -4.54 -20.77
C GLU A 92 -8.14 -3.64 -20.65
N ALA A 93 -8.31 -2.31 -20.67
CA ALA A 93 -7.21 -1.37 -20.40
C ALA A 93 -6.70 -1.54 -18.96
N GLN A 94 -7.59 -1.67 -17.99
CA GLN A 94 -7.27 -1.95 -16.60
C GLN A 94 -6.47 -3.25 -16.46
N TYR A 95 -6.95 -4.34 -17.05
CA TYR A 95 -6.27 -5.65 -17.03
C TYR A 95 -4.88 -5.57 -17.65
N THR A 96 -4.77 -5.02 -18.86
CA THR A 96 -3.49 -4.98 -19.58
C THR A 96 -2.46 -4.14 -18.84
N THR A 97 -2.90 -2.99 -18.27
CA THR A 97 -2.05 -2.10 -17.48
C THR A 97 -1.61 -2.77 -16.19
N ALA A 98 -2.55 -3.35 -15.46
CA ALA A 98 -2.25 -4.05 -14.20
C ALA A 98 -1.30 -5.24 -14.43
N LYS A 99 -1.51 -6.02 -15.51
CA LYS A 99 -0.64 -7.15 -15.85
C LYS A 99 0.80 -6.72 -16.11
N LEU A 100 0.99 -5.67 -16.92
CA LEU A 100 2.31 -5.11 -17.14
C LEU A 100 2.94 -4.58 -15.85
N LEU A 101 2.17 -3.84 -15.07
CA LEU A 101 2.63 -3.25 -13.81
C LEU A 101 3.04 -4.34 -12.80
N TYR A 102 2.21 -5.35 -12.59
CA TYR A 102 2.47 -6.42 -11.62
C TYR A 102 3.68 -7.28 -12.03
N ALA A 103 3.86 -7.54 -13.34
CA ALA A 103 5.08 -8.16 -13.84
C ALA A 103 6.32 -7.31 -13.53
N THR A 104 6.23 -5.99 -13.78
CA THR A 104 7.31 -5.05 -13.43
C THR A 104 7.58 -5.02 -11.92
N MET A 105 6.55 -5.05 -11.08
CA MET A 105 6.71 -5.13 -9.62
C MET A 105 7.49 -6.37 -9.21
N LEU A 106 7.15 -7.55 -9.76
CA LEU A 106 7.88 -8.80 -9.48
C LEU A 106 9.33 -8.72 -9.92
N GLU A 107 9.61 -8.19 -11.12
CA GLU A 107 10.98 -7.98 -11.60
C GLU A 107 11.81 -7.06 -10.70
N GLN A 108 11.18 -6.11 -10.05
CA GLN A 108 11.84 -5.16 -9.15
C GLN A 108 11.96 -5.66 -7.69
N GLY A 109 11.30 -6.79 -7.35
CA GLY A 109 11.39 -7.42 -6.04
C GLY A 109 10.18 -7.19 -5.12
N TYR A 110 9.09 -6.60 -5.61
CA TYR A 110 7.80 -6.68 -4.94
C TYR A 110 7.17 -8.05 -5.17
N THR A 111 6.67 -8.70 -4.13
CA THR A 111 6.04 -10.03 -4.23
C THR A 111 4.55 -10.01 -3.90
N SER A 112 4.07 -8.92 -3.34
CA SER A 112 2.63 -8.69 -3.10
C SER A 112 2.27 -7.23 -3.29
N VAL A 113 0.99 -6.97 -3.54
CA VAL A 113 0.46 -5.62 -3.76
C VAL A 113 -0.90 -5.43 -3.07
N GLY A 114 -1.03 -4.30 -2.36
CA GLY A 114 -2.30 -3.75 -1.90
C GLY A 114 -2.85 -2.80 -2.97
N GLU A 115 -3.79 -3.29 -3.76
CA GLU A 115 -4.37 -2.52 -4.87
C GLU A 115 -5.60 -1.75 -4.40
N PHE A 116 -5.45 -0.46 -4.21
CA PHE A 116 -6.47 0.47 -3.73
C PHE A 116 -7.34 0.94 -4.91
N HIS A 117 -8.41 0.18 -5.18
CA HIS A 117 -9.17 0.29 -6.42
C HIS A 117 -10.45 1.09 -6.26
N TYR A 118 -10.57 2.20 -7.01
CA TYR A 118 -11.74 3.10 -6.97
C TYR A 118 -12.35 3.41 -8.36
N LEU A 119 -11.97 2.72 -9.43
CA LEU A 119 -12.67 2.82 -10.71
C LEU A 119 -13.86 1.85 -10.73
N HIS A 120 -15.03 2.30 -10.28
CA HIS A 120 -16.20 1.45 -10.11
C HIS A 120 -17.20 1.56 -11.23
N ALA A 121 -17.48 2.78 -11.70
CA ALA A 121 -18.45 3.03 -12.75
C ALA A 121 -17.73 3.52 -14.01
N GLN A 122 -17.69 2.71 -15.04
CA GLN A 122 -17.14 3.05 -16.33
C GLN A 122 -18.19 2.89 -17.43
N PRO A 123 -18.08 3.59 -18.56
CA PRO A 123 -18.97 3.35 -19.67
C PRO A 123 -18.92 1.85 -20.08
N GLN A 124 -20.05 1.16 -20.01
CA GLN A 124 -20.21 -0.25 -20.43
C GLN A 124 -19.57 -1.31 -19.51
N SER A 125 -19.21 -0.97 -18.28
CA SER A 125 -18.75 -1.94 -17.30
C SER A 125 -19.23 -1.62 -15.89
N ASP A 126 -19.25 -2.63 -15.03
CA ASP A 126 -19.58 -2.48 -13.61
C ASP A 126 -18.35 -2.63 -12.70
N ALA A 127 -18.55 -2.35 -11.42
CA ALA A 127 -17.49 -2.39 -10.42
C ALA A 127 -16.87 -3.78 -10.26
N LEU A 128 -17.64 -4.84 -10.48
CA LEU A 128 -17.17 -6.20 -10.36
C LEU A 128 -16.23 -6.55 -11.52
N GLU A 129 -16.58 -6.19 -12.76
CA GLU A 129 -15.72 -6.41 -13.94
C GLU A 129 -14.38 -5.67 -13.79
N MET A 130 -14.41 -4.44 -13.27
CA MET A 130 -13.19 -3.67 -13.02
C MET A 130 -12.29 -4.33 -11.96
N CYS A 131 -12.87 -4.87 -10.90
CA CYS A 131 -12.13 -5.64 -9.89
C CYS A 131 -11.58 -6.96 -10.45
N GLU A 132 -12.37 -7.69 -11.24
CA GLU A 132 -11.96 -8.96 -11.86
C GLU A 132 -10.82 -8.78 -12.86
N ALA A 133 -10.74 -7.64 -13.53
CA ALA A 133 -9.61 -7.30 -14.40
C ALA A 133 -8.28 -7.29 -13.63
N LEU A 134 -8.28 -6.74 -12.40
CA LEU A 134 -7.10 -6.72 -11.53
C LEU A 134 -6.76 -8.11 -10.99
N VAL A 135 -7.76 -8.88 -10.56
CA VAL A 135 -7.56 -10.25 -10.08
C VAL A 135 -6.98 -11.13 -11.17
N ARG A 136 -7.53 -11.06 -12.38
CA ARG A 136 -7.03 -11.80 -13.55
C ARG A 136 -5.56 -11.44 -13.83
N ALA A 137 -5.21 -10.15 -13.79
CA ALA A 137 -3.84 -9.69 -13.98
C ALA A 137 -2.89 -10.27 -12.91
N ALA A 138 -3.31 -10.29 -11.65
CA ALA A 138 -2.52 -10.84 -10.56
C ALA A 138 -2.35 -12.35 -10.68
N GLN A 139 -3.42 -13.10 -11.01
CA GLN A 139 -3.35 -14.55 -11.20
C GLN A 139 -2.42 -14.94 -12.35
N GLU A 140 -2.43 -14.18 -13.46
CA GLU A 140 -1.57 -14.47 -14.62
C GLU A 140 -0.10 -14.08 -14.41
N THR A 141 0.19 -13.06 -13.59
CA THR A 141 1.57 -12.66 -13.25
C THR A 141 2.13 -13.46 -12.09
N GLY A 142 1.26 -13.95 -11.21
CA GLY A 142 1.65 -14.67 -9.99
C GLY A 142 1.89 -13.78 -8.78
N ILE A 143 1.74 -12.44 -8.87
CA ILE A 143 1.86 -11.56 -7.70
C ILE A 143 0.74 -11.84 -6.69
N ALA A 144 1.05 -11.78 -5.41
CA ALA A 144 0.03 -11.88 -4.37
C ALA A 144 -0.75 -10.56 -4.28
N LEU A 145 -2.08 -10.61 -4.41
CA LEU A 145 -2.96 -9.44 -4.47
C LEU A 145 -3.79 -9.32 -3.19
N THR A 146 -3.76 -8.16 -2.57
CA THR A 146 -4.82 -7.73 -1.65
C THR A 146 -5.64 -6.67 -2.35
N LEU A 147 -6.80 -7.06 -2.84
CA LEU A 147 -7.72 -6.16 -3.51
C LEU A 147 -8.49 -5.34 -2.46
N LEU A 148 -8.48 -4.03 -2.61
CA LEU A 148 -9.05 -3.04 -1.70
C LEU A 148 -10.09 -2.20 -2.45
N PRO A 149 -11.32 -2.71 -2.65
CA PRO A 149 -12.40 -1.90 -3.21
C PRO A 149 -12.63 -0.68 -2.33
N VAL A 150 -12.78 0.49 -2.95
CA VAL A 150 -12.79 1.76 -2.22
C VAL A 150 -14.20 2.27 -2.01
N LEU A 151 -14.53 2.65 -0.80
CA LEU A 151 -15.74 3.40 -0.48
C LEU A 151 -15.47 4.88 -0.73
N TYR A 152 -16.19 5.46 -1.73
CA TYR A 152 -16.11 6.88 -2.11
C TYR A 152 -17.52 7.45 -2.22
N ARG A 153 -17.88 8.42 -1.37
CA ARG A 153 -19.27 8.85 -1.19
C ARG A 153 -19.50 10.35 -1.42
N GLN A 154 -18.48 11.19 -1.24
CA GLN A 154 -18.62 12.64 -1.33
C GLN A 154 -17.41 13.30 -1.99
N GLY A 155 -17.60 14.50 -2.56
CA GLY A 155 -16.55 15.23 -3.29
C GLY A 155 -15.54 15.97 -2.43
N GLY A 156 -15.77 16.05 -1.12
CA GLY A 156 -14.97 16.76 -0.13
C GLY A 156 -15.68 16.79 1.21
N PHE A 157 -15.09 17.43 2.22
CA PHE A 157 -15.73 17.60 3.52
C PHE A 157 -17.09 18.31 3.44
N ASN A 158 -17.88 18.19 4.51
CA ASN A 158 -19.19 18.83 4.65
C ASN A 158 -20.21 18.41 3.57
N HIS A 159 -20.23 17.11 3.24
CA HIS A 159 -21.13 16.54 2.24
C HIS A 159 -21.03 17.24 0.86
N ALA A 160 -19.85 17.72 0.50
CA ALA A 160 -19.63 18.34 -0.79
C ALA A 160 -20.05 17.38 -1.91
N PRO A 161 -20.84 17.84 -2.91
CA PRO A 161 -21.28 16.99 -4.00
C PRO A 161 -20.10 16.48 -4.81
N LEU A 162 -20.26 15.29 -5.39
CA LEU A 162 -19.29 14.73 -6.32
C LEU A 162 -19.17 15.64 -7.55
N LYS A 163 -17.93 15.92 -7.97
CA LYS A 163 -17.66 16.52 -9.26
C LYS A 163 -17.85 15.48 -10.38
N GLU A 164 -18.02 15.91 -11.62
CA GLU A 164 -18.21 15.03 -12.77
C GLU A 164 -17.19 13.89 -12.82
N GLY A 165 -15.88 14.20 -12.72
CA GLY A 165 -14.81 13.21 -12.74
C GLY A 165 -14.76 12.25 -11.53
N GLN A 166 -15.50 12.53 -10.45
CA GLN A 166 -15.55 11.67 -9.26
C GLN A 166 -16.68 10.63 -9.31
N HIS A 167 -17.64 10.78 -10.23
CA HIS A 167 -18.76 9.84 -10.31
C HIS A 167 -18.33 8.41 -10.64
N SER A 168 -17.25 8.24 -11.40
CA SER A 168 -16.68 6.91 -11.68
C SER A 168 -16.11 6.19 -10.46
N PHE A 169 -15.88 6.92 -9.37
CA PHE A 169 -15.32 6.37 -8.13
C PHE A 169 -16.40 6.07 -7.08
N ALA A 170 -17.58 6.61 -7.27
CA ALA A 170 -18.64 6.53 -6.26
C ALA A 170 -19.34 5.17 -6.26
N LEU A 171 -19.56 4.66 -5.06
CA LEU A 171 -20.46 3.53 -4.82
C LEU A 171 -21.38 3.84 -3.63
N GLU A 172 -22.65 3.48 -3.77
CA GLU A 172 -23.59 3.47 -2.66
C GLU A 172 -23.23 2.36 -1.67
N ARG A 173 -23.59 2.52 -0.38
CA ARG A 173 -23.24 1.57 0.69
C ARG A 173 -23.61 0.12 0.36
N ASP A 174 -24.86 -0.09 -0.10
CA ASP A 174 -25.34 -1.44 -0.43
C ASP A 174 -24.60 -2.03 -1.63
N ALA A 175 -24.31 -1.23 -2.66
CA ALA A 175 -23.53 -1.66 -3.81
C ALA A 175 -22.09 -2.02 -3.41
N TYR A 176 -21.46 -1.21 -2.54
CA TYR A 176 -20.14 -1.50 -2.00
C TYR A 176 -20.12 -2.78 -1.17
N ALA A 177 -21.08 -2.97 -0.24
CA ALA A 177 -21.17 -4.18 0.55
C ALA A 177 -21.36 -5.42 -0.33
N ASN A 178 -22.26 -5.36 -1.31
CA ASN A 178 -22.50 -6.45 -2.24
C ASN A 178 -21.24 -6.79 -3.03
N LEU A 179 -20.50 -5.79 -3.53
CA LEU A 179 -19.23 -5.98 -4.23
C LEU A 179 -18.20 -6.70 -3.36
N VAL A 180 -17.97 -6.20 -2.14
CA VAL A 180 -16.99 -6.79 -1.20
C VAL A 180 -17.36 -8.23 -0.83
N LEU A 181 -18.63 -8.48 -0.50
CA LEU A 181 -19.09 -9.82 -0.11
C LEU A 181 -19.02 -10.81 -1.30
N GLU A 182 -19.38 -10.37 -2.51
CA GLU A 182 -19.29 -11.21 -3.70
C GLU A 182 -17.84 -11.56 -4.05
N LEU A 183 -16.92 -10.59 -4.02
CA LEU A 183 -15.49 -10.82 -4.22
C LEU A 183 -14.92 -11.76 -3.14
N SER A 184 -15.28 -11.53 -1.86
CA SER A 184 -14.85 -12.40 -0.75
C SER A 184 -15.31 -13.84 -0.96
N ARG A 185 -16.53 -14.05 -1.43
CA ARG A 185 -17.07 -15.37 -1.73
C ARG A 185 -16.36 -16.03 -2.92
N ARG A 186 -16.14 -15.30 -4.01
CA ARG A 186 -15.50 -15.81 -5.24
C ARG A 186 -14.08 -16.26 -5.00
N TYR A 187 -13.32 -15.51 -4.23
CA TYR A 187 -11.90 -15.74 -4.02
C TYR A 187 -11.56 -16.35 -2.65
N ALA A 188 -12.56 -16.87 -1.93
CA ALA A 188 -12.40 -17.49 -0.59
C ALA A 188 -11.33 -18.60 -0.54
N HIS A 189 -11.12 -19.32 -1.64
CA HIS A 189 -10.18 -20.43 -1.74
C HIS A 189 -8.91 -20.09 -2.52
N ASP A 190 -8.80 -18.87 -3.06
CA ASP A 190 -7.58 -18.44 -3.73
C ASP A 190 -6.53 -18.04 -2.68
N THR A 191 -5.36 -18.67 -2.72
CA THR A 191 -4.30 -18.41 -1.73
C THR A 191 -3.53 -17.13 -2.01
N ARG A 192 -3.61 -16.60 -3.24
CA ARG A 192 -2.89 -15.38 -3.67
C ARG A 192 -3.78 -14.14 -3.74
N VAL A 193 -5.11 -14.28 -3.60
CA VAL A 193 -6.05 -13.16 -3.58
C VAL A 193 -6.62 -12.98 -2.18
N ARG A 194 -6.52 -11.79 -1.65
CA ARG A 194 -7.09 -11.37 -0.37
C ARG A 194 -7.96 -10.13 -0.59
N LEU A 195 -8.92 -9.92 0.29
CA LEU A 195 -9.79 -8.75 0.27
C LEU A 195 -9.58 -7.93 1.53
N GLY A 196 -9.67 -6.60 1.37
CA GLY A 196 -9.72 -5.67 2.47
C GLY A 196 -10.77 -4.60 2.23
N LEU A 197 -10.94 -3.70 3.17
CA LEU A 197 -11.80 -2.54 3.06
C LEU A 197 -10.97 -1.27 2.88
N ALA A 198 -11.49 -0.31 2.13
CA ALA A 198 -10.80 0.95 1.91
C ALA A 198 -11.77 2.13 1.88
N PRO A 199 -12.05 2.79 3.03
CA PRO A 199 -12.60 4.13 2.98
C PRO A 199 -11.54 5.04 2.33
N HIS A 200 -11.89 5.73 1.23
CA HIS A 200 -10.87 6.48 0.49
C HIS A 200 -10.06 7.44 1.38
N SER A 201 -10.75 8.30 2.09
CA SER A 201 -10.18 9.30 3.02
C SER A 201 -11.33 9.96 3.78
N LEU A 202 -11.07 10.71 4.85
CA LEU A 202 -12.09 11.50 5.53
C LEU A 202 -12.69 12.63 4.65
N ARG A 203 -12.03 12.94 3.53
CA ARG A 203 -12.58 13.85 2.50
C ARG A 203 -13.70 13.20 1.69
N ALA A 204 -13.68 11.89 1.52
CA ALA A 204 -14.54 11.14 0.61
C ALA A 204 -15.58 10.26 1.30
N VAL A 205 -15.48 10.08 2.61
CA VAL A 205 -16.46 9.36 3.44
C VAL A 205 -16.88 10.21 4.62
N THR A 206 -18.15 10.10 5.01
CA THR A 206 -18.66 10.80 6.20
C THR A 206 -18.36 10.00 7.48
N PRO A 207 -18.47 10.59 8.68
CA PRO A 207 -18.44 9.85 9.94
C PRO A 207 -19.45 8.69 10.00
N GLU A 208 -20.64 8.88 9.40
CA GLU A 208 -21.69 7.86 9.32
C GLU A 208 -21.32 6.74 8.34
N ASP A 209 -20.63 7.05 7.23
CA ASP A 209 -20.08 6.05 6.31
C ASP A 209 -18.98 5.23 6.99
N MET A 210 -18.12 5.89 7.77
CA MET A 210 -17.07 5.21 8.53
C MET A 210 -17.65 4.24 9.56
N LYS A 211 -18.66 4.67 10.32
CA LYS A 211 -19.35 3.81 11.28
C LYS A 211 -19.98 2.61 10.57
N TRP A 212 -20.68 2.83 9.48
CA TRP A 212 -21.30 1.77 8.68
C TRP A 212 -20.24 0.79 8.12
N LEU A 213 -19.11 1.28 7.65
CA LEU A 213 -18.01 0.44 7.17
C LEU A 213 -17.43 -0.45 8.28
N LEU A 214 -17.34 0.08 9.51
CA LEU A 214 -16.91 -0.72 10.67
C LEU A 214 -17.95 -1.81 11.03
N GLU A 215 -19.24 -1.54 10.82
CA GLU A 215 -20.30 -2.58 10.97
C GLU A 215 -20.14 -3.67 9.91
N LEU A 216 -19.87 -3.29 8.65
CA LEU A 216 -19.55 -4.25 7.58
C LEU A 216 -18.30 -5.09 7.90
N LEU A 217 -17.26 -4.46 8.46
CA LEU A 217 -16.03 -5.15 8.85
C LEU A 217 -16.28 -6.30 9.84
N HIS A 218 -17.28 -6.20 10.72
CA HIS A 218 -17.65 -7.27 11.64
C HIS A 218 -18.26 -8.53 10.96
N SER A 219 -18.72 -8.39 9.71
CA SER A 219 -19.21 -9.52 8.90
C SER A 219 -18.11 -10.23 8.09
N LEU A 220 -16.89 -9.71 8.14
CA LEU A 220 -15.71 -10.23 7.45
C LEU A 220 -14.74 -10.89 8.44
N PRO A 221 -13.76 -11.66 7.97
CA PRO A 221 -12.74 -12.25 8.85
C PRO A 221 -12.03 -11.21 9.74
N ASP A 222 -11.72 -11.57 10.98
CA ASP A 222 -11.06 -10.69 11.95
C ASP A 222 -9.68 -10.16 11.49
N THR A 223 -9.10 -10.79 10.46
CA THR A 223 -7.84 -10.38 9.86
C THR A 223 -8.01 -9.39 8.71
N THR A 224 -9.24 -9.05 8.31
CA THR A 224 -9.51 -8.16 7.18
C THR A 224 -8.85 -6.80 7.39
N PRO A 225 -7.95 -6.35 6.48
CA PRO A 225 -7.27 -5.09 6.61
C PRO A 225 -8.16 -3.92 6.20
N VAL A 226 -7.85 -2.74 6.73
CA VAL A 226 -8.50 -1.48 6.38
C VAL A 226 -7.43 -0.47 5.98
N HIS A 227 -7.49 0.01 4.75
CA HIS A 227 -6.56 1.00 4.23
C HIS A 227 -7.26 2.35 4.01
N ILE A 228 -6.57 3.45 4.30
CA ILE A 228 -7.13 4.80 4.16
C ILE A 228 -6.03 5.82 3.86
N HIS A 229 -6.26 6.72 2.89
CA HIS A 229 -5.43 7.93 2.74
C HIS A 229 -5.72 8.89 3.89
N VAL A 230 -4.68 9.41 4.51
CA VAL A 230 -4.84 10.30 5.67
C VAL A 230 -3.71 11.32 5.77
N ALA A 231 -4.07 12.57 6.00
CA ALA A 231 -3.15 13.68 6.24
C ALA A 231 -2.05 13.80 5.15
N GLU A 232 -2.41 13.52 3.90
CA GLU A 232 -1.52 13.59 2.74
C GLU A 232 -1.14 15.04 2.42
N GLN A 233 -2.13 15.95 2.41
CA GLN A 233 -1.98 17.34 2.07
C GLN A 233 -2.30 18.26 3.25
N GLU A 234 -1.57 19.35 3.41
CA GLU A 234 -1.88 20.36 4.44
C GLU A 234 -3.32 20.88 4.34
N ARG A 235 -3.82 21.08 3.12
CA ARG A 235 -5.20 21.49 2.89
C ARG A 235 -6.20 20.48 3.45
N GLU A 236 -5.96 19.18 3.32
CA GLU A 236 -6.79 18.14 3.93
C GLU A 236 -6.84 18.30 5.45
N VAL A 237 -5.68 18.54 6.07
CA VAL A 237 -5.60 18.76 7.52
C VAL A 237 -6.40 19.97 7.94
N GLN A 238 -6.30 21.09 7.23
CA GLN A 238 -7.03 22.32 7.54
C GLN A 238 -8.54 22.13 7.38
N GLU A 239 -8.99 21.54 6.26
CA GLU A 239 -10.40 21.25 6.01
C GLU A 239 -10.97 20.28 7.06
N CYS A 240 -10.19 19.26 7.48
CA CYS A 240 -10.59 18.33 8.53
C CYS A 240 -10.78 19.05 9.88
N LEU A 241 -9.83 19.91 10.27
CA LEU A 241 -9.93 20.74 11.47
C LEU A 241 -11.17 21.65 11.42
N GLU A 242 -11.46 22.24 10.26
CA GLU A 242 -12.61 23.12 10.10
C GLU A 242 -13.93 22.36 10.26
N HIS A 243 -14.09 21.18 9.62
CA HIS A 243 -15.35 20.47 9.55
C HIS A 243 -15.54 19.41 10.64
N LEU A 244 -14.50 18.65 10.98
CA LEU A 244 -14.56 17.57 11.98
C LEU A 244 -13.99 17.98 13.36
N LYS A 245 -13.45 19.20 13.50
CA LYS A 245 -12.87 19.75 14.76
C LYS A 245 -11.70 18.94 15.32
N ALA A 246 -11.06 18.16 14.48
CA ALA A 246 -9.88 17.35 14.80
C ALA A 246 -8.98 17.24 13.56
N ARG A 247 -7.71 16.97 13.73
CA ARG A 247 -6.83 16.60 12.64
C ARG A 247 -7.21 15.18 12.12
N PRO A 248 -6.86 14.82 10.88
CA PRO A 248 -7.31 13.54 10.31
C PRO A 248 -6.96 12.32 11.17
N VAL A 249 -5.71 12.21 11.65
CA VAL A 249 -5.28 11.08 12.49
C VAL A 249 -5.86 11.17 13.91
N GLU A 250 -5.98 12.36 14.48
CA GLU A 250 -6.67 12.55 15.76
C GLU A 250 -8.12 12.08 15.67
N TRP A 251 -8.80 12.42 14.58
CA TRP A 251 -10.17 11.97 14.36
C TRP A 251 -10.26 10.44 14.29
N LEU A 252 -9.36 9.80 13.53
CA LEU A 252 -9.32 8.34 13.46
C LEU A 252 -9.08 7.73 14.84
N MET A 253 -8.06 8.18 15.57
CA MET A 253 -7.77 7.68 16.92
C MET A 253 -8.94 7.81 17.90
N GLY A 254 -9.77 8.83 17.73
CA GLY A 254 -10.93 9.08 18.60
C GLY A 254 -12.22 8.36 18.19
N ASN A 255 -12.35 7.93 16.93
CA ASN A 255 -13.62 7.48 16.37
C ASN A 255 -13.61 6.05 15.79
N VAL A 256 -12.43 5.45 15.57
CA VAL A 256 -12.32 4.10 15.06
C VAL A 256 -11.43 3.23 15.95
N PRO A 257 -11.64 1.90 15.99
CA PRO A 257 -10.76 0.98 16.71
C PRO A 257 -9.44 0.79 15.92
N LEU A 258 -8.59 1.84 15.93
CA LEU A 258 -7.31 1.79 15.22
C LEU A 258 -6.42 0.71 15.83
N ASP A 259 -6.07 -0.30 15.02
CA ASP A 259 -5.27 -1.45 15.43
C ASP A 259 -4.31 -1.91 14.31
N LYS A 260 -3.68 -3.06 14.49
CA LYS A 260 -2.72 -3.65 13.53
C LYS A 260 -3.29 -3.96 12.14
N ARG A 261 -4.61 -3.96 11.93
CA ARG A 261 -5.26 -4.18 10.62
C ARG A 261 -5.28 -2.91 9.77
N TRP A 262 -5.05 -1.76 10.38
CA TRP A 262 -5.10 -0.48 9.68
C TRP A 262 -3.78 -0.16 8.99
N CYS A 263 -3.91 0.27 7.74
CA CYS A 263 -2.84 0.84 6.94
C CYS A 263 -3.19 2.31 6.62
N LEU A 264 -2.43 3.22 7.19
CA LEU A 264 -2.57 4.66 7.01
C LEU A 264 -1.65 5.09 5.87
N ILE A 265 -2.22 5.50 4.73
CA ILE A 265 -1.44 5.82 3.54
C ILE A 265 -1.00 7.27 3.65
N HIS A 266 0.28 7.53 3.32
CA HIS A 266 1.04 8.78 3.45
C HIS A 266 1.26 9.21 4.90
N ALA A 267 0.21 9.66 5.59
CA ALA A 267 0.31 10.23 6.94
C ALA A 267 1.41 11.32 7.03
N THR A 268 1.56 12.12 5.95
CA THR A 268 2.66 13.07 5.77
C THR A 268 2.69 14.15 6.84
N HIS A 269 1.52 14.70 7.18
CA HIS A 269 1.39 15.84 8.08
C HIS A 269 0.94 15.42 9.48
N LEU A 270 1.85 14.84 10.27
CA LEU A 270 1.59 14.39 11.64
C LEU A 270 2.21 15.32 12.68
N LEU A 271 1.55 15.44 13.82
CA LEU A 271 2.14 15.95 15.05
C LEU A 271 2.69 14.79 15.92
N SER A 272 3.62 15.09 16.83
CA SER A 272 4.29 14.04 17.63
C SER A 272 3.34 13.17 18.45
N HIS A 273 2.20 13.70 18.92
CA HIS A 273 1.21 12.88 19.62
C HIS A 273 0.45 11.94 18.68
N GLU A 274 0.23 12.34 17.41
CA GLU A 274 -0.35 11.48 16.38
C GLU A 274 0.62 10.34 16.03
N VAL A 275 1.91 10.66 15.87
CA VAL A 275 2.99 9.67 15.68
C VAL A 275 2.97 8.61 16.78
N LYS A 276 2.93 9.05 18.06
CA LYS A 276 2.84 8.16 19.23
C LYS A 276 1.56 7.32 19.23
N GLY A 277 0.45 7.94 18.85
CA GLY A 277 -0.85 7.28 18.77
C GLY A 277 -0.88 6.13 17.76
N ILE A 278 -0.41 6.37 16.55
CA ILE A 278 -0.30 5.35 15.50
C ILE A 278 0.60 4.20 15.94
N ALA A 279 1.80 4.53 16.44
CA ALA A 279 2.76 3.52 16.90
C ALA A 279 2.18 2.65 18.04
N LYS A 280 1.50 3.26 19.02
CA LYS A 280 0.85 2.57 20.14
C LYS A 280 -0.32 1.68 19.68
N ALA A 281 -1.09 2.12 18.68
CA ALA A 281 -2.17 1.33 18.10
C ALA A 281 -1.65 0.10 17.31
N GLY A 282 -0.38 0.13 16.90
CA GLY A 282 0.23 -0.91 16.09
C GLY A 282 -0.22 -0.85 14.62
N ALA A 283 -0.86 0.24 14.21
CA ALA A 283 -1.20 0.48 12.81
C ALA A 283 0.08 0.68 11.97
N THR A 284 -0.02 0.40 10.68
CA THR A 284 1.08 0.55 9.74
C THR A 284 0.90 1.83 8.93
N VAL A 285 1.99 2.56 8.68
CA VAL A 285 1.99 3.66 7.70
C VAL A 285 2.55 3.14 6.38
N ALA A 286 1.83 3.37 5.28
CA ALA A 286 2.33 3.13 3.93
C ALA A 286 2.90 4.45 3.38
N LEU A 287 4.21 4.54 3.27
CA LEU A 287 4.90 5.67 2.65
C LEU A 287 4.98 5.45 1.14
N CYS A 288 4.77 6.49 0.37
CA CYS A 288 4.86 6.47 -1.10
C CYS A 288 5.83 7.56 -1.58
N PRO A 289 7.12 7.47 -1.22
CA PRO A 289 8.07 8.57 -1.31
C PRO A 289 8.24 9.15 -2.71
N THR A 290 8.19 8.34 -3.76
CA THR A 290 8.31 8.84 -5.14
C THR A 290 7.07 9.64 -5.56
N THR A 291 5.88 9.21 -5.17
CA THR A 291 4.62 9.94 -5.39
C THR A 291 4.58 11.22 -4.56
N GLU A 292 4.86 11.11 -3.26
CA GLU A 292 4.90 12.23 -2.32
C GLU A 292 5.87 13.33 -2.78
N ALA A 293 7.03 12.93 -3.31
CA ALA A 293 8.00 13.86 -3.90
C ALA A 293 7.50 14.47 -5.22
N SER A 294 6.86 13.68 -6.09
CA SER A 294 6.29 14.14 -7.37
C SER A 294 5.15 15.13 -7.17
N LEU A 295 4.28 14.89 -6.19
CA LEU A 295 3.14 15.74 -5.87
C LEU A 295 3.48 16.93 -4.95
N GLY A 296 4.68 16.91 -4.35
CA GLY A 296 5.10 17.95 -3.42
C GLY A 296 4.33 17.94 -2.10
N ASP A 297 4.00 16.76 -1.59
CA ASP A 297 3.15 16.60 -0.40
C ASP A 297 3.80 17.12 0.86
N GLY A 298 5.11 16.95 1.00
CA GLY A 298 5.87 17.38 2.16
C GLY A 298 6.76 16.28 2.74
N PHE A 299 6.98 16.35 4.05
CA PHE A 299 7.90 15.43 4.74
C PHE A 299 7.18 14.67 5.85
N PHE A 300 7.14 13.36 5.73
CA PHE A 300 6.73 12.50 6.84
C PHE A 300 7.71 12.64 8.02
N PRO A 301 7.26 12.70 9.29
CA PRO A 301 8.12 12.82 10.46
C PRO A 301 8.86 11.50 10.79
N PHE A 302 9.67 11.04 9.84
CA PHE A 302 10.26 9.70 9.81
C PHE A 302 11.12 9.40 11.05
N THR A 303 11.94 10.35 11.47
CA THR A 303 12.82 10.15 12.64
C THR A 303 12.04 10.01 13.93
N ASP A 304 11.02 10.83 14.15
CA ASP A 304 10.12 10.73 15.30
C ASP A 304 9.37 9.39 15.28
N TYR A 305 8.87 8.99 14.12
CA TYR A 305 8.17 7.71 13.94
C TYR A 305 9.05 6.50 14.25
N LEU A 306 10.32 6.51 13.82
CA LEU A 306 11.30 5.47 14.15
C LEU A 306 11.63 5.40 15.65
N GLN A 307 11.71 6.55 16.32
CA GLN A 307 11.97 6.62 17.78
C GLN A 307 10.85 5.96 18.59
N HIS A 308 9.63 5.99 18.08
CA HIS A 308 8.47 5.36 18.70
C HIS A 308 8.21 3.93 18.19
N GLU A 309 9.19 3.31 17.49
CA GLU A 309 9.08 1.96 16.91
C GLU A 309 7.85 1.79 16.00
N GLY A 310 7.44 2.86 15.33
CA GLY A 310 6.33 2.86 14.38
C GLY A 310 6.56 1.85 13.25
N ARG A 311 5.47 1.22 12.80
CA ARG A 311 5.48 0.27 11.69
C ARG A 311 5.26 1.01 10.39
N PHE A 312 6.15 0.86 9.43
CA PHE A 312 5.99 1.43 8.10
C PHE A 312 6.39 0.44 7.01
N GLY A 313 5.73 0.53 5.90
CA GLY A 313 6.12 -0.08 4.64
C GLY A 313 6.09 0.96 3.53
N ILE A 314 6.25 0.52 2.31
CA ILE A 314 6.29 1.37 1.13
C ILE A 314 5.22 0.99 0.12
N GLY A 315 4.82 1.94 -0.69
CA GLY A 315 3.89 1.77 -1.81
C GLY A 315 4.36 2.54 -3.04
N THR A 316 3.97 2.08 -4.23
CA THR A 316 4.27 2.74 -5.51
C THR A 316 3.24 3.80 -5.88
N ASP A 317 2.05 3.72 -5.30
CA ASP A 317 0.92 4.64 -5.40
C ASP A 317 0.60 5.04 -6.86
N SER A 318 1.04 6.21 -7.34
CA SER A 318 0.75 6.72 -8.69
C SER A 318 1.64 6.14 -9.80
N GLN A 319 2.51 5.19 -9.47
CA GLN A 319 3.36 4.47 -10.42
C GLN A 319 4.40 5.34 -11.15
N VAL A 320 4.81 6.44 -10.55
CA VAL A 320 5.91 7.29 -11.06
C VAL A 320 7.21 6.49 -11.12
N CYS A 321 7.44 5.70 -10.07
CA CYS A 321 8.52 4.73 -9.98
C CYS A 321 7.97 3.38 -9.50
N VAL A 322 8.54 2.27 -10.00
CA VAL A 322 8.16 0.91 -9.59
C VAL A 322 9.39 0.19 -9.07
N SER A 323 10.01 0.71 -8.02
CA SER A 323 11.22 0.13 -7.43
C SER A 323 11.21 0.25 -5.90
N PRO A 324 11.18 -0.86 -5.15
CA PRO A 324 11.24 -0.81 -3.69
C PRO A 324 12.54 -0.18 -3.18
N TRP A 325 13.61 -0.32 -3.95
CA TRP A 325 14.93 0.22 -3.60
C TRP A 325 14.97 1.74 -3.67
N GLU A 326 14.29 2.33 -4.66
CA GLU A 326 14.17 3.78 -4.80
C GLU A 326 13.26 4.35 -3.73
N GLU A 327 12.12 3.70 -3.45
CA GLU A 327 11.21 4.11 -2.37
C GLU A 327 11.95 4.13 -1.03
N LEU A 328 12.60 3.02 -0.64
CA LEU A 328 13.34 2.94 0.62
C LEU A 328 14.52 3.94 0.68
N ARG A 329 15.23 4.13 -0.42
CA ARG A 329 16.31 5.11 -0.51
C ARG A 329 15.80 6.52 -0.29
N LEU A 330 14.66 6.86 -0.89
CA LEU A 330 14.09 8.20 -0.81
C LEU A 330 13.60 8.52 0.61
N VAL A 331 13.00 7.55 1.33
CA VAL A 331 12.67 7.71 2.76
C VAL A 331 13.89 8.20 3.56
N GLU A 332 15.01 7.52 3.45
CA GLU A 332 16.22 7.87 4.22
C GLU A 332 16.86 9.16 3.73
N THR A 333 16.99 9.35 2.40
CA THR A 333 17.69 10.51 1.85
C THR A 333 16.93 11.81 2.06
N THR A 334 15.61 11.78 1.98
CA THR A 334 14.74 12.92 2.28
C THR A 334 14.88 13.33 3.76
N ALA A 335 14.83 12.37 4.68
CA ALA A 335 15.04 12.63 6.08
C ALA A 335 16.45 13.21 6.37
N ARG A 336 17.49 12.72 5.70
CA ARG A 336 18.86 13.29 5.81
C ARG A 336 18.92 14.75 5.40
N LEU A 337 18.28 15.10 4.28
CA LEU A 337 18.24 16.48 3.80
C LEU A 337 17.48 17.39 4.76
N GLN A 338 16.33 16.92 5.26
CA GLN A 338 15.50 17.66 6.20
C GLN A 338 16.26 17.95 7.52
N HIS A 339 16.93 16.93 8.07
CA HIS A 339 17.62 17.04 9.37
C HIS A 339 19.09 17.45 9.25
N ARG A 340 19.68 17.48 8.03
CA ARG A 340 21.11 17.74 7.79
C ARG A 340 22.01 16.77 8.59
N GLN A 341 21.59 15.52 8.67
CA GLN A 341 22.27 14.43 9.39
C GLN A 341 22.36 13.19 8.50
N ARG A 342 23.28 12.29 8.82
CA ARG A 342 23.51 11.04 8.09
C ARG A 342 23.02 9.83 8.89
N ASN A 343 22.67 8.75 8.17
CA ASN A 343 22.39 7.43 8.74
C ASN A 343 21.27 7.45 9.81
N LEU A 344 20.18 8.18 9.54
CA LEU A 344 19.10 8.39 10.50
C LEU A 344 18.35 7.10 10.85
N SER A 345 18.24 6.18 9.90
CA SER A 345 17.65 4.87 10.15
C SER A 345 18.65 3.80 10.60
N ALA A 346 19.95 4.06 10.57
CA ALA A 346 20.96 3.09 11.05
C ALA A 346 21.00 2.99 12.58
N THR A 347 21.60 1.91 13.05
CA THR A 347 22.02 1.73 14.45
C THR A 347 23.53 1.48 14.47
N GLU A 348 24.12 1.30 15.65
CA GLU A 348 25.54 0.92 15.76
C GLU A 348 25.88 -0.41 15.09
N ARG A 349 24.88 -1.30 14.93
CA ARG A 349 25.06 -2.68 14.42
C ARG A 349 24.39 -2.94 13.09
N VAL A 350 23.41 -2.13 12.69
CA VAL A 350 22.56 -2.38 11.53
C VAL A 350 22.63 -1.17 10.59
N SER A 351 22.94 -1.40 9.32
CA SER A 351 23.00 -0.35 8.30
C SER A 351 21.62 0.24 8.01
N SER A 352 21.57 1.47 7.47
CA SER A 352 20.30 2.10 7.05
C SER A 352 19.52 1.20 6.08
N GLY A 353 20.19 0.64 5.07
CA GLY A 353 19.52 -0.19 4.06
C GLY A 353 18.92 -1.47 4.65
N GLU A 354 19.67 -2.17 5.49
CA GLU A 354 19.19 -3.38 6.17
C GLU A 354 17.99 -3.07 7.08
N ARG A 355 18.06 -2.01 7.88
CA ARG A 355 16.97 -1.65 8.80
C ARG A 355 15.71 -1.23 8.05
N LEU A 356 15.84 -0.45 6.98
CA LEU A 356 14.71 -0.05 6.15
C LEU A 356 14.04 -1.26 5.49
N LEU A 357 14.82 -2.13 4.87
CA LEU A 357 14.32 -3.34 4.23
C LEU A 357 13.63 -4.27 5.24
N SER A 358 14.27 -4.53 6.37
CA SER A 358 13.70 -5.38 7.43
C SER A 358 12.39 -4.83 7.99
N LYS A 359 12.30 -3.49 8.18
CA LYS A 359 11.06 -2.87 8.64
C LYS A 359 9.96 -2.92 7.59
N ALA A 360 10.26 -2.63 6.33
CA ALA A 360 9.29 -2.67 5.24
C ALA A 360 8.75 -4.09 5.00
N THR A 361 9.62 -5.10 4.97
CA THR A 361 9.21 -6.49 4.76
C THR A 361 8.39 -7.08 5.92
N ALA A 362 8.52 -6.53 7.13
CA ALA A 362 7.73 -6.95 8.29
C ALA A 362 6.25 -6.49 8.24
N THR A 363 5.85 -5.71 7.23
CA THR A 363 4.50 -5.12 7.16
C THR A 363 3.50 -5.89 6.30
N GLY A 364 3.89 -7.00 5.70
CA GLY A 364 3.00 -7.81 4.85
C GLY A 364 1.70 -8.28 5.51
N HIS A 365 1.61 -8.23 6.84
CA HIS A 365 0.40 -8.59 7.57
C HIS A 365 -0.81 -7.69 7.23
N VAL A 366 -0.59 -6.42 6.85
CA VAL A 366 -1.69 -5.54 6.39
C VAL A 366 -2.15 -5.85 4.95
N LEU A 367 -1.48 -6.79 4.28
CA LEU A 367 -1.90 -7.38 3.01
C LEU A 367 -2.41 -8.82 3.17
N GLN A 368 -2.42 -9.38 4.39
CA GLN A 368 -2.77 -10.77 4.69
C GLN A 368 -1.91 -11.81 3.96
N HIS A 369 -0.73 -11.44 3.51
CA HIS A 369 0.23 -12.36 2.92
C HIS A 369 1.42 -12.55 3.86
N PRO A 370 1.85 -13.81 4.12
CA PRO A 370 3.08 -14.06 4.86
C PRO A 370 4.29 -13.54 4.07
N HIS A 371 5.11 -12.75 4.71
CA HIS A 371 6.31 -12.18 4.10
C HIS A 371 7.57 -12.52 4.88
N GLY A 372 8.70 -12.42 4.18
CA GLY A 372 10.01 -12.68 4.74
C GLY A 372 10.48 -14.11 4.50
N LEU A 373 11.76 -14.33 4.74
CA LEU A 373 12.39 -15.65 4.62
C LEU A 373 12.12 -16.45 5.90
N VAL A 374 10.89 -16.98 6.00
CA VAL A 374 10.44 -17.79 7.15
C VAL A 374 9.68 -19.02 6.66
N VAL A 375 9.72 -20.10 7.42
CA VAL A 375 8.97 -21.32 7.10
C VAL A 375 7.46 -21.01 7.04
N GLY A 376 6.80 -21.47 5.99
CA GLY A 376 5.39 -21.23 5.72
C GLY A 376 5.10 -19.95 4.92
N ALA A 377 6.08 -19.06 4.70
CA ALA A 377 5.93 -17.96 3.76
C ALA A 377 6.05 -18.43 2.31
N SER A 378 5.43 -17.66 1.39
CA SER A 378 5.61 -17.86 -0.04
C SER A 378 7.09 -17.83 -0.43
N ALA A 379 7.47 -18.72 -1.34
CA ALA A 379 8.82 -18.81 -1.89
C ALA A 379 8.80 -18.24 -3.32
N ASP A 380 8.42 -16.98 -3.41
CA ASP A 380 8.27 -16.24 -4.68
C ASP A 380 9.62 -15.70 -5.16
#